data_a74770933bd468ff5b33d2c69c19696e
#
_entry.id   a74770933bd468ff5b33d2c69c19696e
#
_cell.length_a   1.000
_cell.length_b   1.000
_cell.length_c   1.000
_cell.angle_alpha   90.00
_cell.angle_beta   90.00
_cell.angle_gamma   90.00
#
_symmetry.space_group_name_H-M   'P 1'
#
loop_
_entity.id
_entity.type
_entity.pdbx_description
1 polymer ?
#
loop_
_entity_poly.entity_id
_entity_poly.type
_entity_poly.pdbx_seq_one_letter_code
_entity_poly.pdbx_strand_id
1 'polypeptide(L)'
;MIADDTITYVKNDIVVFGFGALVFILAVLFIVFKNPLWMLACISNCLASLIVMIGTVSLMDWKVTVISSNFIMLILILSLSMTVHIVVRYRQFIMQDNEKSIKHALLLTIKNMYKPCLFAALTTTFAFATLYTSGIKPVMDFGLMMCVGLIITYITSFSFLPVVIFLLNLNTANHTYLNQKESIFASLAIKSPNILLTLFIFIFCLGIYGATKLKVENSFVDYFKKETEIYKGMKLIDDKLGGTTPLDVLINFNSVANDTIEEDFEEDFLDFGIEYDPADYWFTEEKVNVIKKIHDHLEQYSFAGKVLSLASIVRTAEKLNANKEFDTLELSVLYKKLPNDLKDQIIKPYVLLDKNQARITMRIIDTHPQLNRSLFIKDLNDYINLSLIHIPSPRD
;
A
#
# COMPACT_ATOMS: atom_id res chain seq x y z
N MET A 1 -10.81 11.36 -14.41
CA MET A 1 -11.64 10.14 -14.49
C MET A 1 -11.25 9.15 -13.39
N ILE A 2 -10.15 8.37 -13.46
CA ILE A 2 -9.79 7.39 -12.40
C ILE A 2 -9.64 8.04 -11.01
N ALA A 3 -8.98 9.19 -10.89
CA ALA A 3 -8.83 9.90 -9.62
C ALA A 3 -10.16 10.42 -9.07
N ASP A 4 -11.05 10.91 -9.91
CA ASP A 4 -12.37 11.43 -9.51
C ASP A 4 -13.29 10.29 -9.04
N ASP A 5 -13.29 9.18 -9.78
CA ASP A 5 -14.02 7.98 -9.41
C ASP A 5 -13.50 7.40 -8.09
N THR A 6 -12.17 7.38 -7.89
CA THR A 6 -11.56 6.92 -6.62
C THR A 6 -12.02 7.79 -5.44
N ILE A 7 -12.07 9.12 -5.60
CA ILE A 7 -12.57 10.03 -4.57
C ILE A 7 -14.05 9.75 -4.26
N THR A 8 -14.84 9.49 -5.29
CA THR A 8 -16.27 9.17 -5.14
C THR A 8 -16.47 7.85 -4.41
N TYR A 9 -15.67 6.81 -4.70
CA TYR A 9 -15.70 5.55 -3.96
C TYR A 9 -15.31 5.75 -2.50
N VAL A 10 -14.23 6.49 -2.20
CA VAL A 10 -13.81 6.78 -0.82
C VAL A 10 -14.93 7.48 -0.03
N LYS A 11 -15.59 8.49 -0.64
CA LYS A 11 -16.75 9.17 0.01
C LYS A 11 -17.88 8.22 0.29
N ASN A 12 -18.24 7.38 -0.67
CA ASN A 12 -19.31 6.40 -0.51
C ASN A 12 -18.98 5.35 0.54
N ASP A 13 -17.73 4.85 0.55
CA ASP A 13 -17.26 3.89 1.54
C ASP A 13 -17.31 4.45 2.96
N ILE A 14 -16.89 5.68 3.18
CA ILE A 14 -16.99 6.36 4.49
C ILE A 14 -18.44 6.39 4.98
N VAL A 15 -19.38 6.72 4.11
CA VAL A 15 -20.80 6.79 4.48
C VAL A 15 -21.37 5.39 4.72
N VAL A 16 -21.15 4.46 3.81
CA VAL A 16 -21.70 3.09 3.89
C VAL A 16 -21.12 2.32 5.06
N PHE A 17 -19.80 2.33 5.21
CA PHE A 17 -19.14 1.63 6.32
C PHE A 17 -19.34 2.32 7.65
N GLY A 18 -19.33 3.66 7.70
CA GLY A 18 -19.59 4.42 8.91
C GLY A 18 -21.01 4.20 9.42
N PHE A 19 -22.01 4.26 8.53
CA PHE A 19 -23.40 3.97 8.89
C PHE A 19 -23.62 2.51 9.24
N GLY A 20 -23.04 1.57 8.47
CA GLY A 20 -23.10 0.15 8.76
C GLY A 20 -22.51 -0.21 10.12
N ALA A 21 -21.33 0.37 10.46
CA ALA A 21 -20.72 0.21 11.77
C ALA A 21 -21.62 0.76 12.89
N LEU A 22 -22.21 1.92 12.70
CA LEU A 22 -23.13 2.52 13.68
C LEU A 22 -24.35 1.63 13.94
N VAL A 23 -24.98 1.11 12.89
CA VAL A 23 -26.13 0.19 12.99
C VAL A 23 -25.70 -1.11 13.70
N PHE A 24 -24.54 -1.66 13.36
CA PHE A 24 -24.01 -2.84 14.03
C PHE A 24 -23.73 -2.59 15.52
N ILE A 25 -23.13 -1.46 15.86
CA ILE A 25 -22.88 -1.03 17.24
C ILE A 25 -24.20 -0.93 18.01
N LEU A 26 -25.22 -0.30 17.42
CA LEU A 26 -26.57 -0.21 18.01
C LEU A 26 -27.15 -1.59 18.29
N ALA A 27 -27.07 -2.51 17.35
CA ALA A 27 -27.58 -3.86 17.51
C ALA A 27 -26.85 -4.62 18.65
N VAL A 28 -25.53 -4.55 18.70
CA VAL A 28 -24.72 -5.16 19.76
C VAL A 28 -25.06 -4.58 21.14
N LEU A 29 -25.14 -3.26 21.25
CA LEU A 29 -25.50 -2.58 22.50
C LEU A 29 -26.92 -2.92 22.94
N PHE A 30 -27.87 -3.06 22.02
CA PHE A 30 -29.22 -3.47 22.31
C PHE A 30 -29.26 -4.88 22.89
N ILE A 31 -28.53 -5.82 22.31
CA ILE A 31 -28.44 -7.21 22.81
C ILE A 31 -27.81 -7.26 24.20
N VAL A 32 -26.73 -6.48 24.43
CA VAL A 32 -25.94 -6.50 25.65
C VAL A 32 -26.67 -5.79 26.81
N PHE A 33 -27.17 -4.59 26.58
CA PHE A 33 -27.68 -3.75 27.65
C PHE A 33 -29.16 -3.79 27.83
N LYS A 34 -29.95 -4.07 26.79
CA LYS A 34 -31.43 -4.12 26.79
C LYS A 34 -32.09 -2.88 27.40
N ASN A 35 -31.37 -1.77 27.48
CA ASN A 35 -31.81 -0.52 28.07
C ASN A 35 -31.33 0.65 27.20
N PRO A 36 -32.27 1.51 26.69
CA PRO A 36 -31.94 2.57 25.76
C PRO A 36 -31.03 3.66 26.35
N LEU A 37 -31.12 3.93 27.65
CA LEU A 37 -30.28 4.95 28.29
C LEU A 37 -28.79 4.52 28.34
N TRP A 38 -28.50 3.23 28.59
CA TRP A 38 -27.15 2.72 28.52
C TRP A 38 -26.60 2.73 27.09
N MET A 39 -27.45 2.42 26.12
CA MET A 39 -27.07 2.52 24.70
C MET A 39 -26.71 3.96 24.34
N LEU A 40 -27.56 4.92 24.78
CA LEU A 40 -27.33 6.36 24.53
C LEU A 40 -25.98 6.80 25.12
N ALA A 41 -25.65 6.40 26.35
CA ALA A 41 -24.38 6.75 26.99
C ALA A 41 -23.17 6.18 26.20
N CYS A 42 -23.27 4.93 25.75
CA CYS A 42 -22.19 4.31 24.98
C CYS A 42 -22.02 4.97 23.61
N ILE A 43 -23.11 5.21 22.89
CA ILE A 43 -23.09 5.83 21.56
C ILE A 43 -22.59 7.26 21.65
N SER A 44 -23.04 8.04 22.63
CA SER A 44 -22.60 9.43 22.80
C SER A 44 -21.08 9.52 22.99
N ASN A 45 -20.47 8.57 23.71
CA ASN A 45 -19.01 8.51 23.87
C ASN A 45 -18.30 8.11 22.56
N CYS A 46 -18.84 7.15 21.82
CA CYS A 46 -18.28 6.76 20.52
C CYS A 46 -18.34 7.93 19.52
N LEU A 47 -19.47 8.63 19.46
CA LEU A 47 -19.64 9.80 18.58
C LEU A 47 -18.74 10.96 19.03
N ALA A 48 -18.63 11.22 20.34
CA ALA A 48 -17.72 12.24 20.84
C ALA A 48 -16.27 11.96 20.43
N SER A 49 -15.80 10.73 20.60
CA SER A 49 -14.45 10.31 20.17
C SER A 49 -14.25 10.52 18.67
N LEU A 50 -15.25 10.15 17.86
CA LEU A 50 -15.20 10.30 16.41
C LEU A 50 -15.17 11.77 15.98
N ILE A 51 -16.05 12.60 16.57
CA ILE A 51 -16.12 14.05 16.23
C ILE A 51 -14.80 14.74 16.58
N VAL A 52 -14.24 14.46 17.76
CA VAL A 52 -12.95 15.03 18.18
C VAL A 52 -11.84 14.57 17.23
N MET A 53 -11.86 13.29 16.82
CA MET A 53 -10.87 12.77 15.88
C MET A 53 -10.96 13.41 14.49
N ILE A 54 -12.18 13.54 13.93
CA ILE A 54 -12.39 14.21 12.64
C ILE A 54 -11.93 15.67 12.72
N GLY A 55 -12.26 16.37 13.82
CA GLY A 55 -11.77 17.71 14.07
C GLY A 55 -10.25 17.79 14.11
N THR A 56 -9.59 16.86 14.78
CA THR A 56 -8.12 16.80 14.86
C THR A 56 -7.49 16.54 13.48
N VAL A 57 -8.01 15.60 12.70
CA VAL A 57 -7.56 15.32 11.32
C VAL A 57 -7.66 16.57 10.45
N SER A 58 -8.77 17.30 10.57
CA SER A 58 -8.99 18.55 9.84
C SER A 58 -8.02 19.66 10.27
N LEU A 59 -7.80 19.84 11.58
CA LEU A 59 -6.89 20.86 12.11
C LEU A 59 -5.41 20.59 11.76
N MET A 60 -5.02 19.33 11.63
CA MET A 60 -3.67 18.93 11.23
C MET A 60 -3.48 18.89 9.71
N ASP A 61 -4.49 19.26 8.94
CA ASP A 61 -4.48 19.26 7.47
C ASP A 61 -4.10 17.88 6.86
N TRP A 62 -4.46 16.80 7.56
CA TRP A 62 -4.17 15.45 7.12
C TRP A 62 -5.11 15.02 6.00
N LYS A 63 -4.52 14.51 4.92
CA LYS A 63 -5.28 14.02 3.77
C LYS A 63 -5.79 12.59 4.01
N VAL A 64 -7.09 12.40 3.85
CA VAL A 64 -7.70 11.07 3.94
C VAL A 64 -7.52 10.36 2.60
N THR A 65 -6.83 9.22 2.62
CA THR A 65 -6.61 8.33 1.47
C THR A 65 -7.58 7.15 1.50
N VAL A 66 -7.59 6.32 0.45
CA VAL A 66 -8.38 5.08 0.39
C VAL A 66 -8.09 4.16 1.60
N ILE A 67 -6.83 4.03 1.99
CA ILE A 67 -6.44 3.19 3.13
C ILE A 67 -6.83 3.84 4.44
N SER A 68 -6.57 5.15 4.58
CA SER A 68 -6.84 5.85 5.82
C SER A 68 -8.32 6.12 6.07
N SER A 69 -9.20 6.09 5.05
CA SER A 69 -10.65 6.28 5.22
C SER A 69 -11.30 5.31 6.23
N ASN A 70 -10.71 4.14 6.40
CA ASN A 70 -11.19 3.13 7.36
C ASN A 70 -10.98 3.51 8.83
N PHE A 71 -10.26 4.62 9.14
CA PHE A 71 -10.03 5.05 10.52
C PHE A 71 -11.34 5.33 11.26
N ILE A 72 -12.36 5.82 10.58
CA ILE A 72 -13.68 6.14 11.16
C ILE A 72 -14.31 4.90 11.80
N MET A 73 -14.37 3.81 11.04
CA MET A 73 -14.94 2.55 11.52
C MET A 73 -14.10 1.97 12.66
N LEU A 74 -12.78 1.98 12.54
CA LEU A 74 -11.89 1.44 13.56
C LEU A 74 -11.97 2.24 14.86
N ILE A 75 -12.02 3.55 14.82
CA ILE A 75 -12.19 4.39 16.03
C ILE A 75 -13.54 4.13 16.70
N LEU A 76 -14.61 3.98 15.93
CA LEU A 76 -15.93 3.63 16.50
C LEU A 76 -15.87 2.28 17.25
N ILE A 77 -15.27 1.26 16.65
CA ILE A 77 -15.17 -0.09 17.26
C ILE A 77 -14.27 -0.06 18.50
N LEU A 78 -13.11 0.60 18.44
CA LEU A 78 -12.16 0.70 19.55
C LEU A 78 -12.74 1.53 20.71
N SER A 79 -13.43 2.63 20.39
CA SER A 79 -14.15 3.44 21.38
C SER A 79 -15.27 2.65 22.04
N LEU A 80 -16.04 1.88 21.27
CA LEU A 80 -17.07 1.01 21.80
C LEU A 80 -16.48 -0.04 22.77
N SER A 81 -15.40 -0.71 22.37
CA SER A 81 -14.75 -1.71 23.21
C SER A 81 -14.33 -1.14 24.56
N MET A 82 -13.66 0.01 24.56
CA MET A 82 -13.25 0.70 25.77
C MET A 82 -14.44 1.13 26.63
N THR A 83 -15.46 1.71 26.00
CA THR A 83 -16.70 2.13 26.67
C THR A 83 -17.42 0.99 27.33
N VAL A 84 -17.59 -0.14 26.64
CA VAL A 84 -18.27 -1.34 27.18
C VAL A 84 -17.53 -1.89 28.41
N HIS A 85 -16.20 -1.94 28.38
CA HIS A 85 -15.42 -2.39 29.54
C HIS A 85 -15.64 -1.49 30.77
N ILE A 86 -15.64 -0.18 30.58
CA ILE A 86 -15.88 0.78 31.67
C ILE A 86 -17.31 0.65 32.20
N VAL A 87 -18.31 0.59 31.29
CA VAL A 87 -19.73 0.48 31.68
C VAL A 87 -20.03 -0.84 32.39
N VAL A 88 -19.52 -1.96 31.91
CA VAL A 88 -19.71 -3.27 32.56
C VAL A 88 -19.11 -3.25 33.96
N ARG A 89 -17.92 -2.67 34.12
CA ARG A 89 -17.26 -2.57 35.42
C ARG A 89 -18.04 -1.65 36.39
N TYR A 90 -18.52 -0.53 35.89
CA TYR A 90 -19.37 0.37 36.66
C TYR A 90 -20.65 -0.32 37.15
N ARG A 91 -21.32 -1.08 36.28
CA ARG A 91 -22.50 -1.85 36.64
C ARG A 91 -22.21 -2.91 37.74
N GLN A 92 -21.05 -3.56 37.66
CA GLN A 92 -20.62 -4.51 38.69
C GLN A 92 -20.47 -3.85 40.07
N PHE A 93 -19.85 -2.65 40.13
CA PHE A 93 -19.68 -1.93 41.40
C PHE A 93 -21.02 -1.45 41.99
N ILE A 94 -21.93 -0.96 41.17
CA ILE A 94 -23.27 -0.58 41.65
C ILE A 94 -24.05 -1.79 42.17
N MET A 95 -23.96 -2.94 41.55
CA MET A 95 -24.66 -4.15 41.99
C MET A 95 -24.09 -4.74 43.29
N GLN A 96 -22.78 -4.60 43.51
CA GLN A 96 -22.14 -5.13 44.73
C GLN A 96 -22.42 -4.31 45.97
N ASP A 97 -22.82 -3.04 45.84
CA ASP A 97 -22.94 -2.12 46.96
C ASP A 97 -24.30 -1.38 46.88
N ASN A 98 -25.31 -1.98 47.47
CA ASN A 98 -26.70 -1.52 47.42
C ASN A 98 -26.95 -0.10 47.94
N GLU A 99 -26.00 0.59 48.56
CA GLU A 99 -26.16 1.89 49.18
C GLU A 99 -25.21 2.99 48.68
N LYS A 100 -24.30 2.69 47.73
CA LYS A 100 -23.30 3.66 47.34
C LYS A 100 -23.81 4.62 46.28
N SER A 101 -23.49 5.90 46.52
CA SER A 101 -23.69 7.00 45.55
C SER A 101 -23.08 6.72 44.19
N ILE A 102 -23.73 7.06 43.10
CA ILE A 102 -23.23 7.01 41.70
C ILE A 102 -21.82 7.56 41.62
N LYS A 103 -21.52 8.65 42.33
CA LYS A 103 -20.18 9.25 42.39
C LYS A 103 -19.12 8.25 42.89
N HIS A 104 -19.41 7.51 43.95
CA HIS A 104 -18.47 6.54 44.52
C HIS A 104 -18.22 5.39 43.58
N ALA A 105 -19.26 4.83 42.96
CA ALA A 105 -19.13 3.77 41.97
C ALA A 105 -18.34 4.22 40.73
N LEU A 106 -18.54 5.44 40.27
CA LEU A 106 -17.74 6.02 39.15
C LEU A 106 -16.27 6.17 39.51
N LEU A 107 -15.96 6.71 40.71
CA LEU A 107 -14.59 6.86 41.17
C LEU A 107 -13.86 5.51 41.30
N LEU A 108 -14.54 4.49 41.85
CA LEU A 108 -14.00 3.13 41.91
C LEU A 108 -13.77 2.54 40.51
N THR A 109 -14.71 2.77 39.60
CA THR A 109 -14.57 2.31 38.19
C THR A 109 -13.37 2.93 37.52
N ILE A 110 -13.23 4.25 37.58
CA ILE A 110 -12.10 4.97 37.02
C ILE A 110 -10.80 4.44 37.64
N LYS A 111 -10.71 4.34 38.97
CA LYS A 111 -9.53 3.88 39.68
C LYS A 111 -9.11 2.46 39.30
N ASN A 112 -10.07 1.58 39.01
CA ASN A 112 -9.75 0.18 38.66
C ASN A 112 -9.51 -0.02 37.16
N MET A 113 -10.13 0.80 36.29
CA MET A 113 -10.08 0.57 34.86
C MET A 113 -9.05 1.43 34.13
N TYR A 114 -8.54 2.55 34.75
CA TYR A 114 -7.63 3.44 34.03
C TYR A 114 -6.33 2.73 33.60
N LYS A 115 -5.73 1.92 34.48
CA LYS A 115 -4.50 1.18 34.15
C LYS A 115 -4.71 0.10 33.06
N PRO A 116 -5.67 -0.83 33.21
CA PRO A 116 -5.91 -1.83 32.17
C PRO A 116 -6.24 -1.21 30.81
N CYS A 117 -7.10 -0.19 30.79
CA CYS A 117 -7.44 0.51 29.54
C CYS A 117 -6.25 1.30 28.95
N LEU A 118 -5.40 1.91 29.82
CA LEU A 118 -4.18 2.57 29.38
C LEU A 118 -3.21 1.59 28.71
N PHE A 119 -2.95 0.45 29.34
CA PHE A 119 -2.08 -0.57 28.76
C PHE A 119 -2.63 -1.11 27.44
N ALA A 120 -3.94 -1.36 27.36
CA ALA A 120 -4.57 -1.76 26.10
C ALA A 120 -4.44 -0.68 25.01
N ALA A 121 -4.68 0.59 25.36
CA ALA A 121 -4.50 1.70 24.45
C ALA A 121 -3.03 1.85 24.00
N LEU A 122 -2.08 1.77 24.92
CA LEU A 122 -0.64 1.89 24.61
C LEU A 122 -0.15 0.76 23.71
N THR A 123 -0.50 -0.49 24.00
CA THR A 123 -0.10 -1.64 23.16
C THR A 123 -0.66 -1.52 21.75
N THR A 124 -1.92 -1.10 21.61
CA THR A 124 -2.54 -0.91 20.31
C THR A 124 -1.95 0.31 19.58
N THR A 125 -1.68 1.41 20.30
CA THR A 125 -0.99 2.58 19.74
C THR A 125 0.39 2.20 19.23
N PHE A 126 1.14 1.40 20.00
CA PHE A 126 2.45 0.93 19.58
C PHE A 126 2.37 0.07 18.30
N ALA A 127 1.36 -0.83 18.23
CA ALA A 127 1.13 -1.62 17.02
C ALA A 127 0.86 -0.73 15.79
N PHE A 128 0.05 0.32 15.90
CA PHE A 128 -0.16 1.26 14.79
C PHE A 128 1.06 2.14 14.51
N ALA A 129 1.85 2.48 15.53
CA ALA A 129 3.08 3.24 15.36
C ALA A 129 4.12 2.48 14.51
N THR A 130 4.13 1.14 14.53
CA THR A 130 5.02 0.37 13.66
C THR A 130 4.73 0.57 12.17
N LEU A 131 3.51 0.96 11.81
CA LEU A 131 3.17 1.28 10.42
C LEU A 131 3.94 2.50 9.89
N TYR A 132 4.46 3.35 10.78
CA TYR A 132 5.29 4.49 10.40
C TYR A 132 6.62 4.08 9.76
N THR A 133 7.09 2.86 10.02
CA THR A 133 8.29 2.29 9.37
C THR A 133 8.03 1.75 7.97
N SER A 134 6.76 1.74 7.52
CA SER A 134 6.41 1.35 6.16
C SER A 134 6.94 2.36 5.14
N GLY A 135 7.49 1.90 4.02
CA GLY A 135 7.85 2.77 2.89
C GLY A 135 6.66 3.35 2.12
N ILE A 136 5.41 3.06 2.52
CA ILE A 136 4.18 3.44 1.82
C ILE A 136 3.49 4.58 2.57
N LYS A 137 3.52 5.79 2.03
CA LYS A 137 2.98 6.99 2.68
C LYS A 137 1.52 6.84 3.17
N PRO A 138 0.54 6.33 2.39
CA PRO A 138 -0.82 6.13 2.89
C PRO A 138 -0.93 5.22 4.12
N VAL A 139 -0.03 4.24 4.26
CA VAL A 139 0.03 3.33 5.42
C VAL A 139 0.60 4.05 6.64
N MET A 140 1.65 4.87 6.43
CA MET A 140 2.24 5.70 7.49
C MET A 140 1.21 6.70 8.04
N ASP A 141 0.52 7.42 7.15
CA ASP A 141 -0.51 8.40 7.52
C ASP A 141 -1.65 7.73 8.30
N PHE A 142 -2.10 6.55 7.86
CA PHE A 142 -3.09 5.75 8.57
C PHE A 142 -2.61 5.36 9.98
N GLY A 143 -1.37 4.89 10.12
CA GLY A 143 -0.78 4.54 11.41
C GLY A 143 -0.77 5.72 12.38
N LEU A 144 -0.35 6.90 11.93
CA LEU A 144 -0.35 8.13 12.73
C LEU A 144 -1.75 8.55 13.14
N MET A 145 -2.71 8.54 12.21
CA MET A 145 -4.12 8.84 12.51
C MET A 145 -4.67 7.91 13.59
N MET A 146 -4.36 6.61 13.51
CA MET A 146 -4.82 5.64 14.51
C MET A 146 -4.16 5.84 15.88
N CYS A 147 -2.88 6.21 15.94
CA CYS A 147 -2.21 6.53 17.20
C CYS A 147 -2.90 7.69 17.93
N VAL A 148 -3.15 8.79 17.21
CA VAL A 148 -3.83 9.95 17.77
C VAL A 148 -5.28 9.62 18.13
N GLY A 149 -5.99 8.87 17.28
CA GLY A 149 -7.35 8.44 17.53
C GLY A 149 -7.51 7.59 18.78
N LEU A 150 -6.54 6.70 19.07
CA LEU A 150 -6.55 5.90 20.30
C LEU A 150 -6.33 6.75 21.56
N ILE A 151 -5.45 7.73 21.51
CA ILE A 151 -5.24 8.68 22.61
C ILE A 151 -6.52 9.48 22.87
N ILE A 152 -7.15 10.01 21.83
CA ILE A 152 -8.43 10.71 21.92
C ILE A 152 -9.50 9.81 22.52
N THR A 153 -9.61 8.57 22.03
CA THR A 153 -10.58 7.58 22.52
C THR A 153 -10.38 7.29 24.01
N TYR A 154 -9.13 7.15 24.46
CA TYR A 154 -8.81 6.95 25.86
C TYR A 154 -9.24 8.15 26.71
N ILE A 155 -8.88 9.38 26.30
CA ILE A 155 -9.21 10.60 27.01
C ILE A 155 -10.74 10.80 27.08
N THR A 156 -11.46 10.62 25.98
CA THR A 156 -12.93 10.77 25.96
C THR A 156 -13.62 9.73 26.82
N SER A 157 -13.15 8.48 26.80
CA SER A 157 -13.74 7.40 27.61
C SER A 157 -13.56 7.59 29.11
N PHE A 158 -12.52 8.29 29.56
CA PHE A 158 -12.29 8.57 30.97
C PHE A 158 -12.74 9.97 31.44
N SER A 159 -13.01 10.90 30.52
CA SER A 159 -13.52 12.24 30.85
C SER A 159 -15.01 12.39 30.52
N PHE A 160 -15.39 12.13 29.28
CA PHE A 160 -16.76 12.37 28.79
C PHE A 160 -17.75 11.30 29.27
N LEU A 161 -17.41 10.01 29.16
CA LEU A 161 -18.32 8.92 29.52
C LEU A 161 -18.76 8.97 30.99
N PRO A 162 -17.90 9.18 32.00
CA PRO A 162 -18.32 9.31 33.39
C PRO A 162 -19.28 10.48 33.62
N VAL A 163 -19.10 11.61 32.92
CA VAL A 163 -19.99 12.77 32.99
C VAL A 163 -21.35 12.41 32.43
N VAL A 164 -21.41 11.73 31.30
CA VAL A 164 -22.71 11.30 30.71
C VAL A 164 -23.43 10.32 31.64
N ILE A 165 -22.73 9.33 32.22
CA ILE A 165 -23.33 8.40 33.19
C ILE A 165 -23.87 9.12 34.41
N PHE A 166 -23.16 10.15 34.90
CA PHE A 166 -23.59 10.94 36.04
C PHE A 166 -24.81 11.82 35.73
N LEU A 167 -24.78 12.51 34.57
CA LEU A 167 -25.87 13.39 34.13
C LEU A 167 -27.18 12.63 33.86
N LEU A 168 -27.09 11.47 33.24
CA LEU A 168 -28.26 10.61 32.96
C LEU A 168 -28.72 9.84 34.19
N ASN A 169 -28.09 10.02 35.36
CA ASN A 169 -28.42 9.38 36.63
C ASN A 169 -28.64 7.86 36.48
N LEU A 170 -27.71 7.21 35.75
CA LEU A 170 -27.82 5.80 35.37
C LEU A 170 -27.62 4.91 36.59
N ASN A 171 -28.68 4.75 37.35
CA ASN A 171 -28.73 3.79 38.45
C ASN A 171 -29.39 2.50 37.98
N THR A 172 -28.74 1.36 38.13
CA THR A 172 -29.24 0.04 37.70
C THR A 172 -30.24 -0.54 38.72
N ALA A 173 -31.28 0.22 39.06
CA ALA A 173 -32.33 -0.28 39.96
C ALA A 173 -33.18 -1.40 39.34
N ASN A 174 -33.11 -1.64 38.04
CA ASN A 174 -33.81 -2.74 37.38
C ASN A 174 -32.84 -3.93 37.17
N HIS A 175 -32.90 -4.82 38.12
CA HIS A 175 -32.24 -6.09 38.13
C HIS A 175 -32.64 -7.00 36.95
N THR A 176 -32.03 -6.85 35.80
CA THR A 176 -31.91 -7.99 34.95
C THR A 176 -30.63 -8.70 35.36
N TYR A 177 -30.77 -9.65 36.25
CA TYR A 177 -29.73 -10.64 36.55
C TYR A 177 -29.25 -11.15 35.18
N LEU A 178 -28.00 -10.84 34.79
CA LEU A 178 -27.29 -11.69 33.87
C LEU A 178 -27.25 -13.04 34.61
N ASN A 179 -28.26 -13.89 34.31
CA ASN A 179 -28.19 -15.29 34.68
C ASN A 179 -26.82 -15.74 34.23
N GLN A 180 -25.91 -15.94 35.19
CA GLN A 180 -24.60 -16.53 34.95
C GLN A 180 -24.83 -17.99 34.56
N LYS A 181 -25.45 -18.21 33.41
CA LYS A 181 -25.28 -19.49 32.72
C LYS A 181 -23.78 -19.60 32.49
N GLU A 182 -23.17 -20.60 33.13
CA GLU A 182 -21.75 -20.91 32.86
C GLU A 182 -21.54 -20.87 31.36
N SER A 183 -20.60 -20.05 30.94
CA SER A 183 -20.26 -19.97 29.51
C SER A 183 -19.93 -21.36 29.01
N ILE A 184 -20.54 -21.79 27.92
CA ILE A 184 -20.28 -23.10 27.30
C ILE A 184 -18.76 -23.28 27.13
N PHE A 185 -18.05 -22.23 26.80
CA PHE A 185 -16.60 -22.24 26.67
C PHE A 185 -15.88 -22.47 28.01
N ALA A 186 -16.36 -21.86 29.10
CA ALA A 186 -15.78 -22.09 30.43
C ALA A 186 -16.00 -23.54 30.90
N SER A 187 -17.21 -24.07 30.70
CA SER A 187 -17.51 -25.46 31.00
C SER A 187 -16.67 -26.45 30.17
N LEU A 188 -16.49 -26.17 28.85
CA LEU A 188 -15.67 -26.98 27.95
C LEU A 188 -14.17 -26.92 28.34
N ALA A 189 -13.67 -25.74 28.71
CA ALA A 189 -12.28 -25.57 29.15
C ALA A 189 -11.97 -26.30 30.43
N ILE A 190 -12.93 -26.37 31.38
CA ILE A 190 -12.75 -27.04 32.67
C ILE A 190 -12.94 -28.55 32.52
N LYS A 191 -13.96 -28.99 31.78
CA LYS A 191 -14.30 -30.41 31.64
C LYS A 191 -13.38 -31.18 30.72
N SER A 192 -12.84 -30.58 29.69
CA SER A 192 -12.07 -31.27 28.68
C SER A 192 -10.86 -30.45 28.17
N PRO A 193 -9.92 -30.07 29.05
CA PRO A 193 -8.80 -29.21 28.69
C PRO A 193 -7.90 -29.83 27.62
N ASN A 194 -7.70 -31.14 27.65
CA ASN A 194 -6.83 -31.84 26.69
C ASN A 194 -7.39 -31.85 25.28
N ILE A 195 -8.72 -32.00 25.13
CA ILE A 195 -9.38 -31.95 23.82
C ILE A 195 -9.24 -30.54 23.22
N LEU A 196 -9.45 -29.51 24.04
CA LEU A 196 -9.33 -28.13 23.63
C LEU A 196 -7.89 -27.80 23.21
N LEU A 197 -6.90 -28.23 23.99
CA LEU A 197 -5.49 -28.03 23.67
C LEU A 197 -5.09 -28.72 22.36
N THR A 198 -5.53 -29.99 22.18
CA THR A 198 -5.25 -30.70 20.90
C THR A 198 -5.87 -30.01 19.68
N LEU A 199 -7.10 -29.51 19.85
CA LEU A 199 -7.77 -28.74 18.80
C LEU A 199 -7.00 -27.45 18.46
N PHE A 200 -6.53 -26.70 19.47
CA PHE A 200 -5.73 -25.51 19.25
C PHE A 200 -4.40 -25.79 18.57
N ILE A 201 -3.69 -26.85 18.97
CA ILE A 201 -2.45 -27.30 18.33
C ILE A 201 -2.72 -27.62 16.85
N PHE A 202 -3.79 -28.36 16.57
CA PHE A 202 -4.17 -28.69 15.20
C PHE A 202 -4.45 -27.45 14.35
N ILE A 203 -5.24 -26.50 14.85
CA ILE A 203 -5.53 -25.23 14.17
C ILE A 203 -4.25 -24.42 13.97
N PHE A 204 -3.35 -24.40 14.96
CA PHE A 204 -2.07 -23.71 14.88
C PHE A 204 -1.15 -24.29 13.78
N CYS A 205 -1.06 -25.61 13.69
CA CYS A 205 -0.32 -26.29 12.62
C CYS A 205 -0.91 -26.00 11.22
N LEU A 206 -2.25 -26.00 11.11
CA LEU A 206 -2.92 -25.59 9.88
C LEU A 206 -2.61 -24.13 9.51
N GLY A 207 -2.56 -23.24 10.51
CA GLY A 207 -2.19 -21.83 10.32
C GLY A 207 -0.77 -21.67 9.79
N ILE A 208 0.19 -22.37 10.36
CA ILE A 208 1.58 -22.38 9.87
C ILE A 208 1.65 -22.90 8.43
N TYR A 209 0.98 -24.02 8.16
CA TYR A 209 0.93 -24.55 6.78
C TYR A 209 0.31 -23.55 5.80
N GLY A 210 -0.78 -22.87 6.20
CA GLY A 210 -1.39 -21.81 5.38
C GLY A 210 -0.44 -20.64 5.12
N ALA A 211 0.32 -20.23 6.14
CA ALA A 211 1.30 -19.13 6.03
C ALA A 211 2.40 -19.43 5.00
N THR A 212 2.83 -20.69 4.85
CA THR A 212 3.82 -21.07 3.83
C THR A 212 3.30 -20.98 2.38
N LYS A 213 1.99 -20.92 2.21
CA LYS A 213 1.33 -20.78 0.90
C LYS A 213 0.98 -19.34 0.54
N LEU A 214 1.26 -18.39 1.44
CA LEU A 214 0.97 -16.98 1.20
C LEU A 214 1.82 -16.46 0.04
N LYS A 215 1.17 -15.97 -1.01
CA LYS A 215 1.82 -15.27 -2.12
C LYS A 215 1.57 -13.78 -1.94
N VAL A 216 2.66 -13.00 -1.93
CA VAL A 216 2.59 -11.54 -1.91
C VAL A 216 2.69 -11.06 -3.36
N GLU A 217 1.56 -10.97 -4.02
CA GLU A 217 1.39 -10.39 -5.36
C GLU A 217 0.30 -9.34 -5.29
N ASN A 218 0.49 -8.25 -6.00
CA ASN A 218 -0.42 -7.12 -5.94
C ASN A 218 -0.63 -6.51 -7.33
N SER A 219 -1.74 -6.89 -7.97
CA SER A 219 -2.17 -6.29 -9.22
C SER A 219 -3.00 -5.04 -8.91
N PHE A 220 -2.64 -3.91 -9.53
CA PHE A 220 -3.39 -2.65 -9.36
C PHE A 220 -4.81 -2.76 -9.94
N VAL A 221 -4.99 -3.57 -10.97
CA VAL A 221 -6.31 -3.83 -11.58
C VAL A 221 -7.25 -4.50 -10.58
N ASP A 222 -6.74 -5.42 -9.76
CA ASP A 222 -7.53 -6.21 -8.81
C ASP A 222 -7.94 -5.43 -7.54
N TYR A 223 -7.49 -4.19 -7.37
CA TYR A 223 -8.01 -3.32 -6.31
C TYR A 223 -9.48 -2.94 -6.50
N PHE A 224 -9.98 -3.02 -7.72
CA PHE A 224 -11.34 -2.62 -8.05
C PHE A 224 -12.25 -3.85 -8.22
N LYS A 225 -13.51 -3.71 -7.82
CA LYS A 225 -14.51 -4.78 -8.03
C LYS A 225 -14.74 -4.99 -9.53
N LYS A 226 -14.88 -6.23 -9.95
CA LYS A 226 -15.02 -6.65 -11.36
C LYS A 226 -16.19 -6.00 -12.10
N GLU A 227 -17.23 -5.61 -11.37
CA GLU A 227 -18.42 -4.95 -11.91
C GLU A 227 -18.20 -3.47 -12.23
N THR A 228 -17.16 -2.84 -11.69
CA THR A 228 -16.90 -1.41 -11.87
C THR A 228 -16.42 -1.08 -13.28
N GLU A 229 -16.79 0.09 -13.78
CA GLU A 229 -16.32 0.62 -15.07
C GLU A 229 -14.79 0.74 -15.12
N ILE A 230 -14.18 1.14 -14.00
CA ILE A 230 -12.71 1.24 -13.86
C ILE A 230 -12.07 -0.12 -14.10
N TYR A 231 -12.54 -1.17 -13.40
CA TYR A 231 -11.99 -2.52 -13.58
C TYR A 231 -12.10 -2.97 -15.04
N LYS A 232 -13.28 -2.82 -15.64
CA LYS A 232 -13.52 -3.20 -17.04
C LYS A 232 -12.61 -2.45 -18.00
N GLY A 233 -12.46 -1.13 -17.82
CA GLY A 233 -11.58 -0.31 -18.62
C GLY A 233 -10.10 -0.68 -18.47
N MET A 234 -9.63 -0.83 -17.23
CA MET A 234 -8.25 -1.24 -16.95
C MET A 234 -7.96 -2.65 -17.45
N LYS A 235 -8.89 -3.59 -17.25
CA LYS A 235 -8.75 -4.96 -17.75
C LYS A 235 -8.69 -5.02 -19.27
N LEU A 236 -9.48 -4.19 -19.96
CA LEU A 236 -9.42 -4.09 -21.41
C LEU A 236 -8.05 -3.56 -21.88
N ILE A 237 -7.51 -2.55 -21.20
CA ILE A 237 -6.17 -2.00 -21.48
C ILE A 237 -5.11 -3.08 -21.22
N ASP A 238 -5.22 -3.79 -20.11
CA ASP A 238 -4.28 -4.84 -19.71
C ASP A 238 -4.24 -5.97 -20.75
N ASP A 239 -5.41 -6.46 -21.18
CA ASP A 239 -5.50 -7.59 -22.11
C ASP A 239 -5.28 -7.22 -23.58
N LYS A 240 -5.66 -6.00 -24.01
CA LYS A 240 -5.70 -5.62 -25.43
C LYS A 240 -4.64 -4.61 -25.86
N LEU A 241 -4.14 -3.80 -24.92
CA LEU A 241 -3.16 -2.73 -25.20
C LEU A 241 -1.76 -3.03 -24.62
N GLY A 242 -1.52 -4.29 -24.24
CA GLY A 242 -0.20 -4.77 -23.83
C GLY A 242 0.17 -4.49 -22.38
N GLY A 243 -0.82 -4.32 -21.51
CA GLY A 243 -0.58 -4.16 -20.08
C GLY A 243 -0.90 -2.77 -19.54
N THR A 244 -1.11 -2.71 -18.23
CA THR A 244 -1.44 -1.49 -17.49
C THR A 244 -0.24 -0.92 -16.74
N THR A 245 0.74 -1.74 -16.37
CA THR A 245 1.91 -1.31 -15.58
C THR A 245 3.08 -0.96 -16.49
N PRO A 246 3.53 0.32 -16.54
CA PRO A 246 4.72 0.69 -17.28
C PRO A 246 5.98 0.23 -16.53
N LEU A 247 6.96 -0.23 -17.30
CA LEU A 247 8.32 -0.52 -16.83
C LEU A 247 9.32 0.18 -17.76
N ASP A 248 10.22 0.93 -17.16
CA ASP A 248 11.36 1.53 -17.86
C ASP A 248 12.65 0.88 -17.39
N VAL A 249 13.42 0.39 -18.34
CA VAL A 249 14.77 -0.15 -18.11
C VAL A 249 15.76 0.90 -18.61
N LEU A 250 16.59 1.41 -17.71
CA LEU A 250 17.65 2.37 -18.01
C LEU A 250 18.98 1.64 -18.06
N ILE A 251 19.62 1.68 -19.23
CA ILE A 251 20.96 1.12 -19.46
C ILE A 251 21.94 2.27 -19.39
N ASN A 252 22.90 2.18 -18.46
CA ASN A 252 23.95 3.18 -18.30
C ASN A 252 25.26 2.62 -18.85
N PHE A 253 25.78 3.24 -19.90
CA PHE A 253 27.03 2.83 -20.55
C PHE A 253 28.29 3.43 -19.90
N ASN A 254 28.14 4.35 -18.93
CA ASN A 254 29.29 4.98 -18.25
C ASN A 254 30.04 4.01 -17.30
N SER A 255 29.42 2.89 -16.92
CA SER A 255 30.06 1.89 -16.05
C SER A 255 31.14 1.06 -16.75
N VAL A 256 31.29 1.20 -18.07
CA VAL A 256 32.19 0.40 -18.90
C VAL A 256 33.34 1.24 -19.50
N ALA A 257 33.21 2.57 -19.53
CA ALA A 257 34.25 3.46 -20.02
C ALA A 257 35.00 4.10 -18.84
N ASN A 258 36.28 3.75 -18.67
CA ASN A 258 37.20 4.50 -17.79
C ASN A 258 37.29 5.94 -18.29
N ASP A 259 37.25 6.88 -17.35
CA ASP A 259 37.33 8.34 -17.54
C ASP A 259 38.55 8.86 -18.32
N THR A 260 39.46 7.96 -18.75
CA THR A 260 40.71 8.29 -19.44
C THR A 260 40.62 8.27 -20.97
N ILE A 261 39.46 7.89 -21.57
CA ILE A 261 39.36 7.75 -23.05
C ILE A 261 38.76 9.02 -23.67
N GLU A 262 37.89 9.75 -22.92
CA GLU A 262 37.25 10.94 -23.48
C GLU A 262 38.25 12.11 -23.63
N GLU A 263 39.21 12.29 -22.70
CA GLU A 263 40.17 13.39 -22.75
C GLU A 263 41.20 13.19 -23.91
N ASP A 264 41.68 11.96 -24.17
CA ASP A 264 42.63 11.69 -25.24
C ASP A 264 42.02 11.82 -26.65
N PHE A 265 40.71 11.56 -26.81
CA PHE A 265 40.02 11.73 -28.09
C PHE A 265 39.63 13.18 -28.40
N GLU A 266 39.29 13.99 -27.38
CA GLU A 266 39.01 15.41 -27.60
C GLU A 266 40.23 16.20 -28.05
N GLU A 267 41.43 15.90 -27.53
CA GLU A 267 42.69 16.54 -27.95
C GLU A 267 43.08 16.23 -29.41
N ASP A 268 42.94 14.98 -29.85
CA ASP A 268 43.27 14.56 -31.22
C ASP A 268 42.32 15.17 -32.29
N PHE A 269 41.04 15.41 -31.97
CA PHE A 269 40.08 15.98 -32.92
C PHE A 269 40.16 17.52 -33.02
N LEU A 270 40.50 18.20 -31.94
CA LEU A 270 40.75 19.65 -31.96
C LEU A 270 41.91 20.03 -32.87
N ASP A 271 42.90 19.15 -33.01
CA ASP A 271 44.07 19.38 -33.88
C ASP A 271 43.71 19.29 -35.39
N PHE A 272 42.64 18.57 -35.73
CA PHE A 272 42.14 18.48 -37.11
C PHE A 272 41.06 19.47 -37.51
N GLY A 273 40.60 20.35 -36.57
CA GLY A 273 39.55 21.37 -36.85
C GLY A 273 38.17 20.78 -37.16
N ILE A 274 37.88 19.58 -36.69
CA ILE A 274 36.60 18.90 -36.82
C ILE A 274 35.83 19.14 -35.51
N GLU A 275 34.65 19.74 -35.63
CA GLU A 275 33.76 19.98 -34.49
C GLU A 275 33.29 18.64 -33.92
N TYR A 276 33.71 18.33 -32.67
CA TYR A 276 33.34 17.10 -31.98
C TYR A 276 31.86 17.15 -31.60
N ASP A 277 31.04 16.26 -32.17
CA ASP A 277 29.65 16.06 -31.77
C ASP A 277 29.54 14.72 -30.99
N PRO A 278 29.30 14.76 -29.67
CA PRO A 278 29.12 13.53 -28.87
C PRO A 278 28.07 12.56 -29.44
N ALA A 279 27.10 13.08 -30.18
CA ALA A 279 26.08 12.29 -30.83
C ALA A 279 26.60 11.35 -31.92
N ASP A 280 27.69 11.73 -32.61
CA ASP A 280 28.29 10.94 -33.67
C ASP A 280 28.91 9.64 -33.16
N TYR A 281 29.44 9.69 -31.93
CA TYR A 281 30.14 8.57 -31.32
C TYR A 281 29.25 7.72 -30.41
N TRP A 282 28.03 8.19 -30.13
CA TRP A 282 27.11 7.43 -29.28
C TRP A 282 26.53 6.22 -30.01
N PHE A 283 26.21 6.37 -31.30
CA PHE A 283 25.53 5.35 -32.11
C PHE A 283 26.52 4.32 -32.66
N THR A 284 27.08 3.50 -31.76
CA THR A 284 27.94 2.38 -32.16
C THR A 284 27.14 1.09 -32.33
N GLU A 285 27.62 0.22 -33.21
CA GLU A 285 27.06 -1.11 -33.42
C GLU A 285 26.97 -1.90 -32.10
N GLU A 286 28.00 -1.80 -31.26
CA GLU A 286 28.08 -2.50 -29.96
C GLU A 286 26.94 -2.07 -29.01
N LYS A 287 26.74 -0.76 -28.80
CA LYS A 287 25.66 -0.23 -27.96
C LYS A 287 24.29 -0.64 -28.50
N VAL A 288 24.09 -0.52 -29.80
CA VAL A 288 22.84 -0.91 -30.46
C VAL A 288 22.57 -2.40 -30.29
N ASN A 289 23.62 -3.26 -30.41
CA ASN A 289 23.50 -4.70 -30.23
C ASN A 289 23.17 -5.09 -28.77
N VAL A 290 23.73 -4.40 -27.78
CA VAL A 290 23.34 -4.59 -26.36
C VAL A 290 21.87 -4.23 -26.16
N ILE A 291 21.42 -3.09 -26.71
CA ILE A 291 20.00 -2.69 -26.62
C ILE A 291 19.11 -3.71 -27.32
N LYS A 292 19.51 -4.23 -28.52
CA LYS A 292 18.77 -5.28 -29.22
C LYS A 292 18.65 -6.57 -28.38
N LYS A 293 19.74 -7.03 -27.76
CA LYS A 293 19.75 -8.23 -26.91
C LYS A 293 18.82 -8.11 -25.71
N ILE A 294 18.88 -6.97 -24.99
CA ILE A 294 18.01 -6.74 -23.84
C ILE A 294 16.55 -6.59 -24.28
N HIS A 295 16.31 -5.93 -25.40
CA HIS A 295 14.97 -5.82 -25.99
C HIS A 295 14.37 -7.19 -26.30
N ASP A 296 15.12 -8.07 -26.96
CA ASP A 296 14.68 -9.42 -27.32
C ASP A 296 14.45 -10.30 -26.10
N HIS A 297 15.30 -10.15 -25.07
CA HIS A 297 15.09 -10.84 -23.81
C HIS A 297 13.79 -10.43 -23.14
N LEU A 298 13.47 -9.14 -23.14
CA LEU A 298 12.21 -8.64 -22.59
C LEU A 298 10.97 -9.10 -23.38
N GLU A 299 11.07 -9.23 -24.71
CA GLU A 299 9.96 -9.73 -25.54
C GLU A 299 9.65 -11.21 -25.32
N GLN A 300 10.57 -12.00 -24.73
CA GLN A 300 10.35 -13.42 -24.46
C GLN A 300 9.37 -13.69 -23.32
N TYR A 301 9.17 -12.73 -22.41
CA TYR A 301 8.25 -12.92 -21.30
C TYR A 301 6.79 -12.88 -21.77
N SER A 302 6.00 -13.88 -21.38
CA SER A 302 4.57 -13.99 -21.76
C SER A 302 3.70 -12.85 -21.22
N PHE A 303 4.14 -12.19 -20.17
CA PHE A 303 3.50 -11.02 -19.57
C PHE A 303 4.06 -9.69 -20.08
N ALA A 304 5.07 -9.73 -20.96
CA ALA A 304 5.59 -8.55 -21.61
C ALA A 304 4.60 -8.08 -22.68
N GLY A 305 4.18 -6.84 -22.55
CA GLY A 305 3.43 -6.17 -23.60
C GLY A 305 4.35 -5.62 -24.67
N LYS A 306 3.97 -4.49 -25.26
CA LYS A 306 4.78 -3.89 -26.30
C LYS A 306 6.08 -3.31 -25.73
N VAL A 307 7.22 -3.88 -26.13
CA VAL A 307 8.56 -3.37 -25.82
C VAL A 307 8.94 -2.34 -26.88
N LEU A 308 9.43 -1.18 -26.47
CA LEU A 308 9.85 -0.08 -27.34
C LEU A 308 11.23 0.42 -26.89
N SER A 309 12.14 0.56 -27.82
CA SER A 309 13.50 1.05 -27.59
C SER A 309 14.11 1.57 -28.88
N LEU A 310 15.37 2.03 -28.82
CA LEU A 310 16.14 2.34 -30.01
C LEU A 310 16.21 1.12 -30.97
N ALA A 311 16.24 -0.12 -30.44
CA ALA A 311 16.23 -1.33 -31.27
C ALA A 311 15.02 -1.41 -32.20
N SER A 312 13.83 -0.98 -31.75
CA SER A 312 12.60 -0.95 -32.58
C SER A 312 12.76 -0.03 -33.77
N ILE A 313 13.44 1.10 -33.58
CA ILE A 313 13.68 2.10 -34.62
C ILE A 313 14.72 1.57 -35.62
N VAL A 314 15.84 1.09 -35.12
CA VAL A 314 16.93 0.55 -35.94
C VAL A 314 16.43 -0.63 -36.78
N ARG A 315 15.68 -1.58 -36.22
CA ARG A 315 15.07 -2.69 -36.95
C ARG A 315 14.09 -2.23 -38.04
N THR A 316 13.36 -1.17 -37.79
CA THR A 316 12.47 -0.59 -38.80
C THR A 316 13.27 0.01 -39.95
N ALA A 317 14.38 0.69 -39.66
CA ALA A 317 15.28 1.23 -40.65
C ALA A 317 15.99 0.10 -41.43
N GLU A 318 16.44 -0.96 -40.77
CA GLU A 318 17.05 -2.15 -41.40
C GLU A 318 16.08 -2.83 -42.36
N LYS A 319 14.81 -2.97 -41.99
CA LYS A 319 13.77 -3.51 -42.89
C LYS A 319 13.58 -2.64 -44.15
N LEU A 320 13.69 -1.33 -44.02
CA LEU A 320 13.63 -0.43 -45.15
C LEU A 320 14.92 -0.49 -46.02
N ASN A 321 16.03 -0.89 -45.40
CA ASN A 321 17.33 -1.07 -46.07
C ASN A 321 17.55 -2.54 -46.51
N ALA A 322 16.52 -3.17 -47.04
CA ALA A 322 16.56 -4.57 -47.53
C ALA A 322 17.05 -5.60 -46.48
N ASN A 323 16.78 -5.40 -45.22
CA ASN A 323 17.19 -6.20 -44.07
C ASN A 323 18.72 -6.26 -43.86
N LYS A 324 19.47 -5.27 -44.36
CA LYS A 324 20.88 -5.13 -44.06
C LYS A 324 21.08 -4.46 -42.72
N GLU A 325 21.88 -5.05 -41.83
CA GLU A 325 22.28 -4.42 -40.57
C GLU A 325 23.14 -3.18 -40.85
N PHE A 326 23.03 -2.18 -40.00
CA PHE A 326 23.82 -0.95 -40.08
C PHE A 326 25.12 -1.11 -39.27
N ASP A 327 26.24 -0.72 -39.87
CA ASP A 327 27.51 -0.54 -39.17
C ASP A 327 27.52 0.80 -38.39
N THR A 328 28.57 1.01 -37.57
CA THR A 328 28.71 2.21 -36.74
C THR A 328 28.69 3.48 -37.56
N LEU A 329 29.33 3.50 -38.74
CA LEU A 329 29.35 4.67 -39.58
C LEU A 329 27.97 4.95 -40.23
N GLU A 330 27.30 3.89 -40.69
CA GLU A 330 25.94 3.99 -41.24
C GLU A 330 24.93 4.52 -40.20
N LEU A 331 25.04 4.07 -38.94
CA LEU A 331 24.21 4.54 -37.83
C LEU A 331 24.43 6.02 -37.51
N SER A 332 25.67 6.48 -37.47
CA SER A 332 26.02 7.88 -37.22
C SER A 332 25.52 8.80 -38.36
N VAL A 333 25.71 8.36 -39.62
CA VAL A 333 25.20 9.09 -40.78
C VAL A 333 23.67 9.13 -40.78
N LEU A 334 23.02 8.02 -40.42
CA LEU A 334 21.56 7.98 -40.34
C LEU A 334 21.05 8.98 -39.27
N TYR A 335 21.68 9.03 -38.13
CA TYR A 335 21.34 10.00 -37.09
C TYR A 335 21.56 11.45 -37.57
N LYS A 336 22.68 11.75 -38.18
CA LYS A 336 22.96 13.09 -38.72
C LYS A 336 21.94 13.56 -39.75
N LYS A 337 21.51 12.69 -40.65
CA LYS A 337 20.57 13.01 -41.72
C LYS A 337 19.11 13.10 -41.27
N LEU A 338 18.78 12.65 -40.07
CA LEU A 338 17.43 12.77 -39.52
C LEU A 338 17.10 14.25 -39.22
N PRO A 339 15.94 14.75 -39.64
CA PRO A 339 15.44 16.07 -39.23
C PRO A 339 15.30 16.18 -37.71
N ASN A 340 15.58 17.37 -37.18
CA ASN A 340 15.53 17.58 -35.70
C ASN A 340 14.18 17.24 -35.09
N ASP A 341 13.08 17.55 -35.77
CA ASP A 341 11.73 17.20 -35.29
C ASP A 341 11.54 15.68 -35.14
N LEU A 342 12.13 14.88 -36.02
CA LEU A 342 12.11 13.42 -35.94
C LEU A 342 13.06 12.89 -34.87
N LYS A 343 14.24 13.50 -34.69
CA LYS A 343 15.16 13.15 -33.61
C LYS A 343 14.47 13.31 -32.23
N ASP A 344 13.77 14.44 -32.07
CA ASP A 344 13.06 14.76 -30.84
C ASP A 344 11.92 13.78 -30.51
N GLN A 345 11.20 13.33 -31.54
CA GLN A 345 10.05 12.44 -31.37
C GLN A 345 10.43 10.97 -31.28
N ILE A 346 11.46 10.52 -31.99
CA ILE A 346 11.75 9.10 -32.21
C ILE A 346 12.95 8.66 -31.37
N ILE A 347 14.03 9.47 -31.28
CA ILE A 347 15.29 9.07 -30.62
C ILE A 347 15.37 9.54 -29.18
N LYS A 348 15.12 10.81 -28.92
CA LYS A 348 15.20 11.39 -27.55
C LYS A 348 14.40 10.65 -26.49
N PRO A 349 13.23 10.02 -26.76
CA PRO A 349 12.54 9.23 -25.76
C PRO A 349 13.32 8.00 -25.29
N TYR A 350 14.26 7.49 -26.10
CA TYR A 350 14.97 6.25 -25.86
C TYR A 350 16.48 6.42 -25.64
N VAL A 351 17.04 7.57 -25.97
CA VAL A 351 18.48 7.84 -25.84
C VAL A 351 18.72 9.19 -25.20
N LEU A 352 19.52 9.21 -24.14
CA LEU A 352 19.98 10.42 -23.47
C LEU A 352 21.49 10.55 -23.67
N LEU A 353 21.87 11.31 -24.70
CA LEU A 353 23.25 11.49 -25.16
C LEU A 353 24.14 12.05 -24.01
N ASP A 354 23.69 13.13 -23.36
CA ASP A 354 24.45 13.83 -22.30
C ASP A 354 24.80 12.93 -21.12
N LYS A 355 24.04 11.86 -20.88
CA LYS A 355 24.24 10.94 -19.77
C LYS A 355 24.72 9.58 -20.20
N ASN A 356 25.02 9.37 -21.48
CA ASN A 356 25.39 8.08 -22.06
C ASN A 356 24.43 6.94 -21.65
N GLN A 357 23.13 7.18 -21.75
CA GLN A 357 22.09 6.28 -21.31
C GLN A 357 21.11 5.91 -22.43
N ALA A 358 20.66 4.65 -22.42
CA ALA A 358 19.52 4.20 -23.23
C ALA A 358 18.36 3.79 -22.34
N ARG A 359 17.14 4.00 -22.85
CA ARG A 359 15.88 3.63 -22.22
C ARG A 359 15.15 2.61 -23.08
N ILE A 360 14.77 1.51 -22.46
CA ILE A 360 13.80 0.56 -22.99
C ILE A 360 12.53 0.72 -22.20
N THR A 361 11.42 0.98 -22.85
CA THR A 361 10.10 1.07 -22.20
C THR A 361 9.23 -0.09 -22.64
N MET A 362 8.53 -0.67 -21.67
CA MET A 362 7.55 -1.72 -21.94
C MET A 362 6.34 -1.57 -21.02
N ARG A 363 5.27 -2.25 -21.36
CA ARG A 363 4.14 -2.44 -20.47
C ARG A 363 4.08 -3.88 -20.01
N ILE A 364 3.65 -4.09 -18.78
CA ILE A 364 3.48 -5.41 -18.17
C ILE A 364 1.98 -5.66 -18.05
N ILE A 365 1.57 -6.86 -18.48
CA ILE A 365 0.21 -7.36 -18.26
C ILE A 365 0.09 -7.70 -16.77
N ASP A 366 -0.54 -6.78 -16.03
CA ASP A 366 -0.57 -6.75 -14.57
C ASP A 366 -1.31 -7.94 -13.96
N THR A 367 -2.31 -8.44 -14.67
CA THR A 367 -3.14 -9.58 -14.24
C THR A 367 -2.62 -10.94 -14.73
N HIS A 368 -1.41 -11.01 -15.31
CA HIS A 368 -0.91 -12.26 -15.88
C HIS A 368 -0.54 -13.28 -14.79
N PRO A 369 -1.02 -14.55 -14.86
CA PRO A 369 -0.84 -15.55 -13.79
C PRO A 369 0.61 -15.93 -13.50
N GLN A 370 1.50 -15.79 -14.48
CA GLN A 370 2.93 -16.14 -14.36
C GLN A 370 3.80 -14.95 -13.91
N LEU A 371 3.22 -13.77 -13.76
CA LEU A 371 3.96 -12.61 -13.31
C LEU A 371 4.34 -12.76 -11.83
N ASN A 372 5.64 -12.81 -11.56
CA ASN A 372 6.22 -12.61 -10.23
C ASN A 372 7.22 -11.45 -10.33
N ARG A 373 6.79 -10.26 -9.89
CA ARG A 373 7.56 -9.02 -10.07
C ARG A 373 8.94 -9.09 -9.45
N SER A 374 9.08 -9.66 -8.26
CA SER A 374 10.37 -9.75 -7.56
C SER A 374 11.36 -10.65 -8.29
N LEU A 375 10.89 -11.81 -8.77
CA LEU A 375 11.73 -12.71 -9.56
C LEU A 375 12.06 -12.12 -10.92
N PHE A 376 11.10 -11.48 -11.57
CA PHE A 376 11.31 -10.82 -12.86
C PHE A 376 12.36 -9.71 -12.79
N ILE A 377 12.24 -8.81 -11.79
CA ILE A 377 13.22 -7.71 -11.61
C ILE A 377 14.61 -8.27 -11.31
N LYS A 378 14.71 -9.33 -10.51
CA LYS A 378 15.97 -9.97 -10.20
C LYS A 378 16.60 -10.57 -11.46
N ASP A 379 15.85 -11.38 -12.20
CA ASP A 379 16.31 -12.03 -13.44
C ASP A 379 16.74 -10.98 -14.48
N LEU A 380 15.98 -9.91 -14.63
CA LEU A 380 16.31 -8.81 -15.52
C LEU A 380 17.61 -8.09 -15.11
N ASN A 381 17.79 -7.80 -13.82
CA ASN A 381 19.02 -7.18 -13.33
C ASN A 381 20.24 -8.09 -13.54
N ASP A 382 20.10 -9.38 -13.26
CA ASP A 382 21.17 -10.37 -13.48
C ASP A 382 21.53 -10.44 -14.96
N TYR A 383 20.54 -10.46 -15.87
CA TYR A 383 20.76 -10.48 -17.31
C TYR A 383 21.42 -9.18 -17.84
N ILE A 384 20.97 -8.01 -17.38
CA ILE A 384 21.54 -6.72 -17.79
C ILE A 384 23.00 -6.63 -17.34
N ASN A 385 23.30 -6.99 -16.09
CA ASN A 385 24.67 -6.96 -15.58
C ASN A 385 25.59 -7.88 -16.39
N LEU A 386 25.14 -9.09 -16.72
CA LEU A 386 25.90 -10.00 -17.58
C LEU A 386 26.10 -9.44 -19.00
N SER A 387 25.09 -8.79 -19.56
CA SER A 387 25.15 -8.20 -20.89
C SER A 387 26.10 -7.00 -20.97
N LEU A 388 26.22 -6.22 -19.89
CA LEU A 388 27.13 -5.07 -19.83
C LEU A 388 28.59 -5.49 -19.59
N ILE A 389 28.85 -6.60 -18.89
CA ILE A 389 30.21 -7.14 -18.68
C ILE A 389 30.84 -7.63 -19.99
N HIS A 390 30.01 -7.99 -20.98
CA HIS A 390 30.49 -8.51 -22.27
C HIS A 390 30.68 -7.44 -23.36
N ILE A 391 30.69 -6.17 -23.01
CA ILE A 391 31.08 -5.11 -23.93
C ILE A 391 32.63 -5.15 -23.99
N PRO A 392 33.25 -5.54 -25.10
CA PRO A 392 34.71 -5.56 -25.20
C PRO A 392 35.25 -4.13 -25.07
N SER A 393 36.35 -4.01 -24.35
CA SER A 393 37.12 -2.76 -24.32
C SER A 393 37.68 -2.50 -25.72
N PRO A 394 37.68 -1.24 -26.23
CA PRO A 394 38.23 -0.92 -27.57
C PRO A 394 39.71 -1.29 -27.76
N ARG A 395 40.33 -1.93 -26.79
CA ARG A 395 41.78 -2.35 -26.83
C ARG A 395 41.98 -3.85 -26.95
N ASP A 396 40.93 -4.67 -27.01
CA ASP A 396 41.03 -6.09 -27.34
C ASP A 396 40.69 -6.33 -28.82
#